data_73f2cdc3421ecb61fa949836b984c86f
#
_entry.id   73f2cdc3421ecb61fa949836b984c86f
#
_cell.length_a   1.000
_cell.length_b   1.000
_cell.length_c   1.000
_cell.angle_alpha   90.00
_cell.angle_beta   90.00
_cell.angle_gamma   90.00
#
_symmetry.space_group_name_H-M   'P 1'
#
loop_
_entity.id
_entity.type
_entity.pdbx_description
1 polymer ?
#
loop_
_entity_poly.entity_id
_entity_poly.type
_entity_poly.pdbx_seq_one_letter_code
_entity_poly.pdbx_strand_id
1 'polypeptide(L)'
;MTKKFRQLSLQAKMSSIFILVNLVVFAVTVILILGINSMSSEIDMVYQGNLRLNELSDALTAVQDSMTEYLDSKTSDSLEEFYRSEQIYAQMVQGLSDDVTEAAFRRMERSIRHMSEEYLDLVGQTIEAKRGRNVEKYRVRYENATQMYEYINTYIYSLNNEQFR
;
A
#
# COMPACT_ATOMS: atom_id res chain seq x y z
N MET A 1 50.29 20.87 -15.38
CA MET A 1 49.58 22.02 -14.77
C MET A 1 50.31 22.67 -13.58
N THR A 2 51.36 22.08 -13.06
CA THR A 2 52.05 22.48 -11.81
C THR A 2 53.01 23.68 -11.92
N LYS A 3 53.48 24.03 -13.11
CA LYS A 3 54.45 25.15 -13.27
C LYS A 3 53.85 26.57 -13.19
N LYS A 4 52.57 26.78 -13.54
CA LYS A 4 51.88 28.08 -13.44
C LYS A 4 51.52 28.48 -12.02
N PHE A 5 51.34 27.52 -11.10
CA PHE A 5 50.99 27.79 -9.68
C PHE A 5 52.15 28.40 -8.89
N ARG A 6 53.41 28.18 -9.35
CA ARG A 6 54.63 28.59 -8.62
C ARG A 6 54.95 30.10 -8.77
N GLN A 7 54.37 30.77 -9.80
CA GLN A 7 54.60 32.19 -10.09
C GLN A 7 53.50 33.15 -9.58
N LEU A 8 52.43 32.64 -8.96
CA LEU A 8 51.37 33.45 -8.42
C LEU A 8 51.78 34.10 -7.10
N SER A 9 51.34 35.37 -6.86
CA SER A 9 51.53 36.05 -5.59
C SER A 9 50.91 35.23 -4.43
N LEU A 10 51.41 35.44 -3.22
CA LEU A 10 50.92 34.72 -2.03
C LEU A 10 49.39 34.89 -1.86
N GLN A 11 48.88 36.10 -2.11
CA GLN A 11 47.46 36.40 -2.08
C GLN A 11 46.63 35.58 -3.10
N ALA A 12 47.15 35.44 -4.33
CA ALA A 12 46.49 34.65 -5.37
C ALA A 12 46.46 33.17 -5.05
N LYS A 13 47.47 32.62 -4.39
CA LYS A 13 47.51 31.25 -3.91
C LYS A 13 46.49 30.99 -2.81
N MET A 14 46.42 31.87 -1.82
CA MET A 14 45.42 31.78 -0.75
C MET A 14 44.00 31.88 -1.28
N SER A 15 43.72 32.82 -2.18
CA SER A 15 42.42 32.99 -2.83
C SER A 15 42.03 31.74 -3.63
N SER A 16 42.96 31.14 -4.38
CA SER A 16 42.71 29.94 -5.17
C SER A 16 42.38 28.70 -4.27
N ILE A 17 43.06 28.56 -3.15
CA ILE A 17 42.81 27.50 -2.19
C ILE A 17 41.42 27.68 -1.55
N PHE A 18 41.09 28.92 -1.17
CA PHE A 18 39.79 29.26 -0.60
C PHE A 18 38.63 28.95 -1.57
N ILE A 19 38.79 29.37 -2.84
CA ILE A 19 37.80 29.06 -3.89
C ILE A 19 37.65 27.54 -4.09
N LEU A 20 38.78 26.81 -4.11
CA LEU A 20 38.76 25.36 -4.28
C LEU A 20 38.01 24.65 -3.11
N VAL A 21 38.30 25.07 -1.87
CA VAL A 21 37.63 24.53 -0.68
C VAL A 21 36.10 24.79 -0.72
N ASN A 22 35.71 26.05 -1.06
CA ASN A 22 34.28 26.37 -1.18
C ASN A 22 33.60 25.57 -2.28
N LEU A 23 34.26 25.31 -3.41
CA LEU A 23 33.73 24.50 -4.50
C LEU A 23 33.54 23.06 -4.09
N VAL A 24 34.47 22.49 -3.33
CA VAL A 24 34.31 21.11 -2.76
C VAL A 24 33.17 21.06 -1.77
N VAL A 25 33.08 22.02 -0.84
CA VAL A 25 31.96 22.09 0.12
C VAL A 25 30.64 22.22 -0.61
N PHE A 26 30.55 23.07 -1.62
CA PHE A 26 29.33 23.21 -2.42
C PHE A 26 28.94 21.91 -3.13
N ALA A 27 29.91 21.21 -3.76
CA ALA A 27 29.67 19.94 -4.42
C ALA A 27 29.14 18.86 -3.43
N VAL A 28 29.75 18.78 -2.25
CA VAL A 28 29.30 17.85 -1.18
C VAL A 28 27.90 18.20 -0.72
N THR A 29 27.60 19.48 -0.54
CA THR A 29 26.25 19.93 -0.14
C THR A 29 25.19 19.55 -1.18
N VAL A 30 25.49 19.75 -2.46
CA VAL A 30 24.56 19.35 -3.55
C VAL A 30 24.32 17.84 -3.55
N ILE A 31 25.37 17.03 -3.39
CA ILE A 31 25.24 15.56 -3.32
C ILE A 31 24.38 15.16 -2.13
N LEU A 32 24.57 15.76 -0.97
CA LEU A 32 23.76 15.48 0.22
C LEU A 32 22.28 15.87 0.02
N ILE A 33 22.00 17.00 -0.58
CA ILE A 33 20.62 17.43 -0.86
C ILE A 33 19.93 16.47 -1.83
N LEU A 34 20.62 16.04 -2.88
CA LEU A 34 20.09 15.07 -3.84
C LEU A 34 19.84 13.71 -3.17
N GLY A 35 20.75 13.27 -2.29
CA GLY A 35 20.60 12.03 -1.52
C GLY A 35 19.42 12.06 -0.55
N ILE A 36 19.23 13.18 0.17
CA ILE A 36 18.10 13.35 1.09
C ILE A 36 16.77 13.37 0.32
N ASN A 37 16.70 14.04 -0.82
CA ASN A 37 15.48 14.07 -1.64
C ASN A 37 15.09 12.69 -2.15
N SER A 38 16.06 11.88 -2.58
CA SER A 38 15.79 10.49 -3.02
C SER A 38 15.27 9.62 -1.87
N MET A 39 15.90 9.74 -0.70
CA MET A 39 15.50 8.99 0.50
C MET A 39 14.13 9.39 1.05
N SER A 40 13.78 10.69 0.96
CA SER A 40 12.46 11.20 1.35
C SER A 40 11.35 10.65 0.45
N SER A 41 11.61 10.52 -0.85
CA SER A 41 10.65 9.96 -1.82
C SER A 41 10.39 8.47 -1.58
N GLU A 42 11.41 7.68 -1.21
CA GLU A 42 11.24 6.26 -0.87
C GLU A 42 10.43 6.08 0.42
N ILE A 43 10.70 6.89 1.45
CA ILE A 43 9.94 6.85 2.71
C ILE A 43 8.47 7.22 2.48
N ASP A 44 8.20 8.25 1.70
CA ASP A 44 6.83 8.65 1.35
C ASP A 44 6.08 7.55 0.61
N MET A 45 6.72 6.86 -0.31
CA MET A 45 6.12 5.76 -1.08
C MET A 45 5.76 4.57 -0.17
N VAL A 46 6.66 4.16 0.72
CA VAL A 46 6.42 3.10 1.69
C VAL A 46 5.29 3.48 2.66
N TYR A 47 5.29 4.72 3.15
CA TYR A 47 4.26 5.21 4.06
C TYR A 47 2.88 5.23 3.41
N GLN A 48 2.77 5.74 2.18
CA GLN A 48 1.51 5.76 1.43
C GLN A 48 1.04 4.34 1.08
N GLY A 49 1.96 3.43 0.75
CA GLY A 49 1.65 2.03 0.53
C GLY A 49 1.04 1.36 1.75
N ASN A 50 1.65 1.55 2.92
CA ASN A 50 1.14 1.00 4.19
C ASN A 50 -0.21 1.59 4.59
N LEU A 51 -0.41 2.90 4.38
CA LEU A 51 -1.69 3.55 4.67
C LEU A 51 -2.80 2.93 3.81
N ARG A 52 -2.58 2.77 2.52
CA ARG A 52 -3.55 2.14 1.59
C ARG A 52 -3.86 0.68 1.98
N LEU A 53 -2.86 -0.09 2.38
CA LEU A 53 -3.05 -1.48 2.80
C LEU A 53 -3.84 -1.57 4.11
N ASN A 54 -3.63 -0.65 5.05
CA ASN A 54 -4.42 -0.58 6.28
C ASN A 54 -5.88 -0.19 6.00
N GLU A 55 -6.10 0.83 5.18
CA GLU A 55 -7.44 1.24 4.76
C GLU A 55 -8.18 0.10 4.03
N LEU A 56 -7.47 -0.66 3.20
CA LEU A 56 -8.02 -1.83 2.53
C LEU A 56 -8.38 -2.95 3.52
N SER A 57 -7.54 -3.20 4.53
CA SER A 57 -7.82 -4.17 5.60
C SER A 57 -9.03 -3.76 6.43
N ASP A 58 -9.18 -2.49 6.76
CA ASP A 58 -10.32 -1.95 7.48
C ASP A 58 -11.61 -2.10 6.65
N ALA A 59 -11.56 -1.79 5.36
CA ALA A 59 -12.70 -1.96 4.45
C ALA A 59 -13.07 -3.45 4.27
N LEU A 60 -12.09 -4.35 4.16
CA LEU A 60 -12.31 -5.80 4.13
C LEU A 60 -13.01 -6.28 5.41
N THR A 61 -12.57 -5.79 6.57
CA THR A 61 -13.17 -6.11 7.86
C THR A 61 -14.62 -5.61 7.93
N ALA A 62 -14.89 -4.40 7.43
CA ALA A 62 -16.24 -3.85 7.37
C ALA A 62 -17.20 -4.72 6.52
N VAL A 63 -16.72 -5.30 5.41
CA VAL A 63 -17.52 -6.26 4.61
C VAL A 63 -17.81 -7.53 5.41
N GLN A 64 -16.81 -8.10 6.07
CA GLN A 64 -16.96 -9.32 6.87
C GLN A 64 -17.95 -9.13 8.01
N ASP A 65 -17.84 -8.02 8.73
CA ASP A 65 -18.70 -7.68 9.86
C ASP A 65 -20.14 -7.43 9.42
N SER A 66 -20.35 -6.62 8.38
CA SER A 66 -21.67 -6.32 7.85
C SER A 66 -22.36 -7.55 7.24
N MET A 67 -21.62 -8.44 6.57
CA MET A 67 -22.12 -9.74 6.14
C MET A 67 -22.61 -10.55 7.34
N THR A 68 -21.79 -10.68 8.38
CA THR A 68 -22.12 -11.44 9.59
C THR A 68 -23.36 -10.86 10.27
N GLU A 69 -23.43 -9.55 10.41
CA GLU A 69 -24.59 -8.85 10.98
C GLU A 69 -25.87 -9.13 10.18
N TYR A 70 -25.80 -9.08 8.85
CA TYR A 70 -26.95 -9.44 8.03
C TYR A 70 -27.36 -10.91 8.19
N LEU A 71 -26.41 -11.84 8.27
CA LEU A 71 -26.71 -13.25 8.46
C LEU A 71 -27.43 -13.51 9.80
N ASP A 72 -27.17 -12.71 10.82
CA ASP A 72 -27.80 -12.81 12.14
C ASP A 72 -29.13 -12.07 12.21
N SER A 73 -29.16 -10.79 11.83
CA SER A 73 -30.31 -9.89 11.97
C SER A 73 -31.39 -10.06 10.90
N LYS A 74 -30.98 -10.29 9.64
CA LYS A 74 -31.83 -10.38 8.44
C LYS A 74 -32.70 -9.14 8.22
N THR A 75 -32.23 -7.97 8.64
CA THR A 75 -32.95 -6.72 8.46
C THR A 75 -32.61 -6.08 7.11
N SER A 76 -33.46 -5.19 6.63
CA SER A 76 -33.18 -4.40 5.43
C SER A 76 -31.99 -3.46 5.65
N ASP A 77 -31.88 -2.89 6.84
CA ASP A 77 -30.81 -1.94 7.20
C ASP A 77 -29.42 -2.63 7.21
N SER A 78 -29.33 -3.83 7.78
CA SER A 78 -28.09 -4.62 7.74
C SER A 78 -27.71 -5.07 6.33
N LEU A 79 -28.70 -5.33 5.46
CA LEU A 79 -28.44 -5.63 4.05
C LEU A 79 -27.94 -4.40 3.28
N GLU A 80 -28.47 -3.23 3.55
CA GLU A 80 -28.00 -1.97 2.94
C GLU A 80 -26.58 -1.65 3.38
N GLU A 81 -26.28 -1.82 4.67
CA GLU A 81 -24.94 -1.65 5.21
C GLU A 81 -23.93 -2.61 4.56
N PHE A 82 -24.33 -3.88 4.38
CA PHE A 82 -23.51 -4.85 3.66
C PHE A 82 -23.18 -4.38 2.25
N TYR A 83 -24.17 -3.98 1.44
CA TYR A 83 -23.92 -3.53 0.07
C TYR A 83 -23.07 -2.26 0.01
N ARG A 84 -23.20 -1.37 0.99
CA ARG A 84 -22.37 -0.18 1.09
C ARG A 84 -20.91 -0.55 1.37
N SER A 85 -20.66 -1.42 2.33
CA SER A 85 -19.30 -1.89 2.67
C SER A 85 -18.67 -2.65 1.51
N GLU A 86 -19.42 -3.54 0.85
CA GLU A 86 -18.99 -4.27 -0.35
C GLU A 86 -18.57 -3.30 -1.46
N GLN A 87 -19.38 -2.28 -1.75
CA GLN A 87 -19.08 -1.31 -2.79
C GLN A 87 -17.82 -0.49 -2.48
N ILE A 88 -17.63 -0.06 -1.24
CA ILE A 88 -16.44 0.67 -0.81
C ILE A 88 -15.20 -0.21 -1.01
N TYR A 89 -15.24 -1.45 -0.51
CA TYR A 89 -14.12 -2.39 -0.66
C TYR A 89 -13.81 -2.69 -2.12
N ALA A 90 -14.83 -2.96 -2.95
CA ALA A 90 -14.66 -3.22 -4.37
C ALA A 90 -14.01 -2.03 -5.11
N GLN A 91 -14.37 -0.79 -4.78
CA GLN A 91 -13.73 0.41 -5.34
C GLN A 91 -12.27 0.52 -4.94
N MET A 92 -11.93 0.22 -3.68
CA MET A 92 -10.55 0.23 -3.21
C MET A 92 -9.70 -0.83 -3.91
N VAL A 93 -10.24 -2.04 -4.08
CA VAL A 93 -9.59 -3.14 -4.81
C VAL A 93 -9.33 -2.78 -6.27
N GLN A 94 -10.28 -2.11 -6.94
CA GLN A 94 -10.10 -1.62 -8.31
C GLN A 94 -9.01 -0.54 -8.40
N GLY A 95 -8.85 0.28 -7.38
CA GLY A 95 -7.83 1.33 -7.31
C GLY A 95 -6.40 0.84 -7.07
N LEU A 96 -6.21 -0.45 -6.74
CA LEU A 96 -4.89 -1.00 -6.42
C LEU A 96 -3.93 -1.16 -7.62
N SER A 97 -4.31 -0.96 -8.87
CA SER A 97 -3.54 -1.59 -9.93
C SER A 97 -2.75 -0.72 -10.89
N ASP A 98 -2.90 0.55 -10.91
CA ASP A 98 -2.48 1.29 -12.10
C ASP A 98 -1.22 2.17 -11.95
N ASP A 99 -0.77 2.47 -10.72
CA ASP A 99 0.29 3.47 -10.51
C ASP A 99 1.62 2.93 -9.94
N VAL A 100 1.78 1.62 -9.71
CA VAL A 100 2.99 1.12 -9.07
C VAL A 100 4.08 0.79 -10.06
N THR A 101 5.15 1.58 -10.01
CA THR A 101 6.33 1.45 -10.88
C THR A 101 7.16 0.21 -10.57
N GLU A 102 7.11 -0.31 -9.35
CA GLU A 102 7.96 -1.39 -8.89
C GLU A 102 7.37 -2.78 -9.13
N ALA A 103 8.15 -3.68 -9.74
CA ALA A 103 7.68 -5.01 -10.16
C ALA A 103 7.25 -5.92 -8.99
N ALA A 104 7.83 -5.73 -7.80
CA ALA A 104 7.47 -6.48 -6.60
C ALA A 104 6.09 -6.08 -6.10
N PHE A 105 5.83 -4.78 -5.93
CA PHE A 105 4.54 -4.24 -5.52
C PHE A 105 3.40 -4.61 -6.48
N ARG A 106 3.64 -4.53 -7.79
CA ARG A 106 2.64 -4.95 -8.80
C ARG A 106 2.20 -6.41 -8.66
N ARG A 107 3.11 -7.30 -8.26
CA ARG A 107 2.75 -8.71 -8.02
C ARG A 107 1.88 -8.86 -6.78
N MET A 108 2.22 -8.13 -5.73
CA MET A 108 1.48 -8.11 -4.47
C MET A 108 0.06 -7.58 -4.66
N GLU A 109 -0.09 -6.42 -5.28
CA GLU A 109 -1.39 -5.82 -5.59
C GLU A 109 -2.26 -6.73 -6.46
N ARG A 110 -1.66 -7.38 -7.45
CA ARG A 110 -2.37 -8.35 -8.29
C ARG A 110 -2.88 -9.54 -7.47
N SER A 111 -2.08 -10.03 -6.52
CA SER A 111 -2.48 -11.13 -5.65
C SER A 111 -3.61 -10.72 -4.72
N ILE A 112 -3.52 -9.54 -4.09
CA ILE A 112 -4.59 -9.00 -3.24
C ILE A 112 -5.86 -8.82 -4.06
N ARG A 113 -5.79 -8.24 -5.25
CA ARG A 113 -6.94 -8.04 -6.12
C ARG A 113 -7.62 -9.36 -6.44
N HIS A 114 -6.89 -10.37 -6.90
CA HIS A 114 -7.47 -11.65 -7.26
C HIS A 114 -8.15 -12.34 -6.07
N MET A 115 -7.50 -12.34 -4.91
CA MET A 115 -8.10 -12.88 -3.68
C MET A 115 -9.34 -12.08 -3.24
N SER A 116 -9.30 -10.75 -3.39
CA SER A 116 -10.43 -9.88 -3.04
C SER A 116 -11.63 -10.07 -3.97
N GLU A 117 -11.39 -10.25 -5.26
CA GLU A 117 -12.45 -10.58 -6.23
C GLU A 117 -13.12 -11.91 -5.90
N GLU A 118 -12.34 -12.92 -5.56
CA GLU A 118 -12.86 -14.22 -5.12
C GLU A 118 -13.63 -14.13 -3.79
N TYR A 119 -13.12 -13.34 -2.83
CA TYR A 119 -13.80 -13.06 -1.57
C TYR A 119 -15.16 -12.39 -1.80
N LEU A 120 -15.22 -11.35 -2.62
CA LEU A 120 -16.46 -10.63 -2.93
C LEU A 120 -17.50 -11.56 -3.60
N ASP A 121 -17.07 -12.45 -4.49
CA ASP A 121 -17.96 -13.45 -5.08
C ASP A 121 -18.52 -14.43 -4.02
N LEU A 122 -17.67 -14.93 -3.12
CA LEU A 122 -18.09 -15.82 -2.02
C LEU A 122 -19.07 -15.13 -1.07
N VAL A 123 -18.83 -13.88 -0.72
CA VAL A 123 -19.71 -13.07 0.14
C VAL A 123 -21.07 -12.84 -0.53
N GLY A 124 -21.08 -12.44 -1.80
CA GLY A 124 -22.30 -12.27 -2.58
C GLY A 124 -23.12 -13.57 -2.65
N GLN A 125 -22.48 -14.70 -2.93
CA GLN A 125 -23.12 -16.02 -2.94
C GLN A 125 -23.65 -16.43 -1.55
N THR A 126 -22.98 -16.01 -0.46
CA THR A 126 -23.44 -16.25 0.92
C THR A 126 -24.75 -15.51 1.20
N ILE A 127 -24.81 -14.22 0.84
CA ILE A 127 -26.01 -13.39 1.00
C ILE A 127 -27.17 -13.96 0.17
N GLU A 128 -26.94 -14.31 -1.09
CA GLU A 128 -27.96 -14.91 -1.96
C GLU A 128 -28.49 -16.23 -1.39
N ALA A 129 -27.61 -17.12 -0.95
CA ALA A 129 -28.01 -18.39 -0.36
C ALA A 129 -28.84 -18.20 0.93
N LYS A 130 -28.49 -17.19 1.75
CA LYS A 130 -29.25 -16.83 2.95
C LYS A 130 -30.63 -16.31 2.59
N ARG A 131 -30.75 -15.40 1.60
CA ARG A 131 -32.03 -14.89 1.09
C ARG A 131 -32.89 -16.01 0.49
N GLY A 132 -32.27 -16.95 -0.21
CA GLY A 132 -32.92 -18.13 -0.76
C GLY A 132 -33.28 -19.21 0.28
N ARG A 133 -33.01 -18.98 1.58
CA ARG A 133 -33.24 -19.91 2.71
C ARG A 133 -32.54 -21.25 2.54
N ASN A 134 -31.46 -21.30 1.78
CA ASN A 134 -30.65 -22.52 1.62
C ASN A 134 -29.58 -22.58 2.70
N VAL A 135 -29.92 -23.21 3.85
CA VAL A 135 -29.08 -23.24 5.06
C VAL A 135 -27.74 -23.92 4.81
N GLU A 136 -27.75 -25.04 4.10
CA GLU A 136 -26.53 -25.81 3.86
C GLU A 136 -25.57 -25.06 2.94
N LYS A 137 -26.10 -24.45 1.86
CA LYS A 137 -25.30 -23.70 0.91
C LYS A 137 -24.69 -22.44 1.53
N TYR A 138 -25.48 -21.67 2.32
CA TYR A 138 -24.94 -20.44 2.90
C TYR A 138 -23.87 -20.72 3.97
N ARG A 139 -24.00 -21.81 4.75
CA ARG A 139 -23.00 -22.18 5.76
C ARG A 139 -21.65 -22.46 5.11
N VAL A 140 -21.62 -23.28 4.07
CA VAL A 140 -20.38 -23.61 3.35
C VAL A 140 -19.77 -22.36 2.72
N ARG A 141 -20.60 -21.47 2.12
CA ARG A 141 -20.11 -20.24 1.51
C ARG A 141 -19.58 -19.25 2.53
N TYR A 142 -20.23 -19.14 3.67
CA TYR A 142 -19.78 -18.31 4.79
C TYR A 142 -18.42 -18.78 5.33
N GLU A 143 -18.26 -20.09 5.55
CA GLU A 143 -16.99 -20.66 5.99
C GLU A 143 -15.86 -20.35 4.98
N ASN A 144 -16.12 -20.53 3.68
CA ASN A 144 -15.14 -20.20 2.63
C ASN A 144 -14.83 -18.71 2.58
N ALA A 145 -15.83 -17.84 2.68
CA ALA A 145 -15.65 -16.39 2.73
C ALA A 145 -14.80 -15.97 3.94
N THR A 146 -15.09 -16.54 5.12
CA THR A 146 -14.33 -16.26 6.34
C THR A 146 -12.87 -16.74 6.22
N GLN A 147 -12.62 -17.89 5.64
CA GLN A 147 -11.25 -18.36 5.39
C GLN A 147 -10.51 -17.46 4.41
N MET A 148 -11.18 -17.00 3.35
CA MET A 148 -10.58 -16.08 2.39
C MET A 148 -10.28 -14.71 3.04
N TYR A 149 -11.20 -14.19 3.86
CA TYR A 149 -10.98 -12.99 4.67
C TYR A 149 -9.72 -13.08 5.54
N GLU A 150 -9.58 -14.17 6.31
CA GLU A 150 -8.42 -14.42 7.17
C GLU A 150 -7.12 -14.49 6.34
N TYR A 151 -7.18 -15.13 5.18
CA TYR A 151 -6.03 -15.26 4.29
C TYR A 151 -5.59 -13.91 3.73
N ILE A 152 -6.52 -13.11 3.21
CA ILE A 152 -6.22 -11.76 2.70
C ILE A 152 -5.64 -10.87 3.82
N ASN A 153 -6.27 -10.89 4.99
CA ASN A 153 -5.84 -10.07 6.12
C ASN A 153 -4.43 -10.43 6.61
N THR A 154 -4.14 -11.74 6.71
CA THR A 154 -2.80 -12.25 7.03
C THR A 154 -1.78 -11.85 5.96
N TYR A 155 -2.16 -11.89 4.70
CA TYR A 155 -1.30 -11.49 3.60
C TYR A 155 -0.99 -9.98 3.64
N ILE A 156 -2.00 -9.13 3.83
CA ILE A 156 -1.82 -7.68 4.01
C ILE A 156 -0.90 -7.39 5.20
N TYR A 157 -1.12 -8.05 6.33
CA TYR A 157 -0.30 -7.91 7.53
C TYR A 157 1.17 -8.30 7.29
N SER A 158 1.42 -9.39 6.57
CA SER A 158 2.78 -9.82 6.23
C SER A 158 3.49 -8.80 5.34
N LEU A 159 2.78 -8.21 4.38
CA LEU A 159 3.32 -7.16 3.51
C LEU A 159 3.68 -5.90 4.28
N ASN A 160 2.82 -5.45 5.19
CA ASN A 160 3.11 -4.30 6.05
C ASN A 160 4.38 -4.52 6.88
N ASN A 161 4.62 -5.75 7.35
CA ASN A 161 5.80 -6.07 8.17
C ASN A 161 7.09 -6.25 7.34
N GLU A 162 7.01 -6.72 6.10
CA GLU A 162 8.18 -6.87 5.24
C GLU A 162 8.74 -5.54 4.75
N GLN A 163 7.92 -4.52 4.63
CA GLN A 163 8.34 -3.18 4.19
C GLN A 163 9.19 -2.43 5.24
N PHE A 164 9.24 -2.89 6.48
CA PHE A 164 10.04 -2.31 7.56
C PHE A 164 11.38 -3.03 7.81
N ARG A 165 11.76 -3.98 6.97
CA ARG A 165 13.05 -4.66 7.04
C ARG A 165 14.00 -4.26 5.92
#